data_f4089d2166efb2608450f7a18e0992f7
#
_entry.id   f4089d2166efb2608450f7a18e0992f7
#
_cell.length_a   1.000
_cell.length_b   1.000
_cell.length_c   1.000
_cell.angle_alpha   90.00
_cell.angle_beta   90.00
_cell.angle_gamma   90.00
#
_symmetry.space_group_name_H-M   'P 1'
#
loop_
_entity.id
_entity.type
_entity.pdbx_description
1 polymer ?
#
loop_
_entity_poly.entity_id
_entity_poly.type
_entity_poly.pdbx_seq_one_letter_code
_entity_poly.pdbx_strand_id
1 'polypeptide(L)'
;YRQTMKTICYIIPYFGKLPKNFQIYLLSCAQNPTVNWKILTDDRTPYEFPTNVHVQYCNYEEVKQRIKAWFDFETVIDRPWRLSLFKPAYGEIFAEELSGYDFWGHCDIDLMWGNIRTFYSENNLNKYERLGFLGHSTLYKNTPEVNARYKRIVPGEINYKDVFSGRSNYSF
;
A
#
# COMPACT_ATOMS: atom_id res chain seq x y z
N TYR A 1 30.18 -5.42 11.39
CA TYR A 1 29.11 -4.47 11.00
C TYR A 1 27.76 -5.12 11.30
N ARG A 2 27.02 -4.63 12.29
CA ARG A 2 25.61 -5.03 12.49
C ARG A 2 24.82 -4.47 11.29
N GLN A 3 24.41 -5.32 10.39
CA GLN A 3 23.51 -4.93 9.31
C GLN A 3 22.19 -4.49 9.96
N THR A 4 21.83 -3.22 9.83
CA THR A 4 20.56 -2.70 10.35
C THR A 4 19.41 -3.34 9.58
N MET A 5 18.40 -3.83 10.30
CA MET A 5 17.24 -4.47 9.71
C MET A 5 16.50 -3.47 8.80
N LYS A 6 16.17 -3.88 7.57
CA LYS A 6 15.39 -3.08 6.64
C LYS A 6 13.99 -2.77 7.20
N THR A 7 13.62 -1.51 7.13
CA THR A 7 12.32 -1.03 7.59
C THR A 7 11.25 -1.25 6.55
N ILE A 8 10.06 -1.69 6.98
CA ILE A 8 8.91 -1.99 6.09
C ILE A 8 7.70 -1.25 6.59
N CYS A 9 6.96 -0.61 5.67
CA CYS A 9 5.66 -0.01 5.95
C CYS A 9 4.63 -0.37 4.89
N TYR A 10 3.50 -0.93 5.30
CA TYR A 10 2.32 -1.06 4.47
C TYR A 10 1.47 0.21 4.54
N ILE A 11 0.99 0.68 3.39
CA ILE A 11 0.07 1.81 3.29
C ILE A 11 -1.31 1.33 2.84
N ILE A 12 -2.35 1.69 3.59
CA ILE A 12 -3.71 1.20 3.42
C ILE A 12 -4.69 2.36 3.44
N PRO A 13 -5.01 2.97 2.30
CA PRO A 13 -6.16 3.86 2.20
C PRO A 13 -7.44 3.03 2.11
N TYR A 14 -8.27 3.06 3.14
CA TYR A 14 -9.53 2.34 3.23
C TYR A 14 -10.64 3.22 3.80
N PHE A 15 -11.73 3.37 3.08
CA PHE A 15 -12.84 4.24 3.42
C PHE A 15 -14.17 3.47 3.49
N GLY A 16 -15.00 3.85 4.44
CA GLY A 16 -16.17 3.12 4.88
C GLY A 16 -15.86 2.22 6.08
N LYS A 17 -16.81 1.41 6.48
CA LYS A 17 -16.65 0.53 7.64
C LYS A 17 -15.60 -0.55 7.40
N LEU A 18 -14.62 -0.62 8.30
CA LEU A 18 -13.67 -1.71 8.35
C LEU A 18 -14.37 -3.05 8.62
N PRO A 19 -13.81 -4.19 8.19
CA PRO A 19 -14.42 -5.50 8.40
C PRO A 19 -14.73 -5.77 9.88
N LYS A 20 -15.82 -6.49 10.18
CA LYS A 20 -16.22 -6.84 11.56
C LYS A 20 -15.12 -7.57 12.35
N ASN A 21 -14.28 -8.31 11.66
CA ASN A 21 -13.15 -9.05 12.23
C ASN A 21 -11.82 -8.29 12.17
N PHE A 22 -11.85 -6.98 11.92
CA PHE A 22 -10.64 -6.17 11.77
C PHE A 22 -9.73 -6.18 12.99
N GLN A 23 -10.29 -6.37 14.20
CA GLN A 23 -9.47 -6.53 15.42
C GLN A 23 -8.54 -7.75 15.33
N ILE A 24 -8.96 -8.84 14.65
CA ILE A 24 -8.12 -10.03 14.42
C ILE A 24 -6.97 -9.70 13.47
N TYR A 25 -7.24 -8.92 12.43
CA TYR A 25 -6.19 -8.39 11.55
C TYR A 25 -5.15 -7.61 12.34
N LEU A 26 -5.59 -6.70 13.22
CA LEU A 26 -4.70 -5.90 14.06
C LEU A 26 -3.86 -6.74 15.03
N LEU A 27 -4.44 -7.80 15.60
CA LEU A 27 -3.69 -8.76 16.42
C LEU A 27 -2.60 -9.47 15.62
N SER A 28 -2.87 -9.81 14.36
CA SER A 28 -1.85 -10.41 13.48
C SER A 28 -0.76 -9.41 13.09
N CYS A 29 -1.07 -8.12 12.96
CA CYS A 29 -0.06 -7.07 12.80
C CYS A 29 0.84 -6.97 14.04
N ALA A 30 0.27 -7.03 15.25
CA ALA A 30 1.02 -6.98 16.51
C ALA A 30 2.07 -8.10 16.63
N GLN A 31 1.84 -9.27 16.02
CA GLN A 31 2.80 -10.37 15.99
C GLN A 31 4.02 -10.09 15.08
N ASN A 32 4.01 -8.99 14.34
CA ASN A 32 5.08 -8.56 13.44
C ASN A 32 5.64 -7.18 13.84
N PRO A 33 6.24 -7.03 15.02
CA PRO A 33 6.60 -5.73 15.62
C PRO A 33 7.66 -4.95 14.82
N THR A 34 8.35 -5.58 13.88
CA THR A 34 9.36 -4.95 13.01
C THR A 34 8.80 -4.48 11.66
N VAL A 35 7.49 -4.62 11.47
CA VAL A 35 6.76 -4.15 10.30
C VAL A 35 5.74 -3.11 10.74
N ASN A 36 5.58 -2.05 9.99
CA ASN A 36 4.63 -0.97 10.28
C ASN A 36 3.48 -0.98 9.27
N TRP A 37 2.33 -0.51 9.71
CA TRP A 37 1.15 -0.25 8.88
C TRP A 37 0.69 1.19 9.08
N LYS A 38 0.40 1.87 7.99
CA LYS A 38 -0.26 3.18 7.99
C LYS A 38 -1.61 3.06 7.33
N ILE A 39 -2.65 3.34 8.09
CA ILE A 39 -4.05 3.23 7.64
C ILE A 39 -4.63 4.62 7.51
N LEU A 40 -5.10 4.98 6.32
CA LEU A 40 -5.86 6.20 6.08
C LEU A 40 -7.32 5.81 5.99
N THR A 41 -8.16 6.31 6.88
CA THR A 41 -9.56 5.88 6.99
C THR A 41 -10.45 6.96 7.60
N ASP A 42 -11.76 6.88 7.28
CA ASP A 42 -12.82 7.65 7.92
C ASP A 42 -13.55 6.85 9.02
N ASP A 43 -13.25 5.57 9.17
CA ASP A 43 -13.85 4.74 10.23
C ASP A 43 -13.20 5.03 11.59
N ARG A 44 -14.01 5.56 12.51
CA ARG A 44 -13.60 5.91 13.87
C ARG A 44 -14.03 4.88 14.91
N THR A 45 -14.32 3.66 14.49
CA THR A 45 -14.59 2.56 15.42
C THR A 45 -13.40 2.40 16.38
N PRO A 46 -13.62 2.29 17.71
CA PRO A 46 -12.57 2.27 18.70
C PRO A 46 -11.89 0.88 18.77
N TYR A 47 -11.10 0.57 17.75
CA TYR A 47 -10.26 -0.63 17.74
C TYR A 47 -9.05 -0.46 18.67
N GLU A 48 -8.55 -1.56 19.17
CA GLU A 48 -7.26 -1.63 19.88
C GLU A 48 -6.12 -1.72 18.87
N PHE A 49 -5.54 -0.57 18.53
CA PHE A 49 -4.44 -0.49 17.58
C PHE A 49 -3.10 -0.83 18.26
N PRO A 50 -2.32 -1.81 17.72
CA PRO A 50 -0.97 -2.07 18.23
C PRO A 50 -0.02 -0.93 17.84
N THR A 51 1.11 -0.85 18.54
CA THR A 51 2.08 0.27 18.41
C THR A 51 2.69 0.41 17.01
N ASN A 52 2.69 -0.64 16.22
CA ASN A 52 3.19 -0.67 14.85
C ASN A 52 2.10 -0.41 13.79
N VAL A 53 0.88 -0.10 14.21
CA VAL A 53 -0.22 0.32 13.32
C VAL A 53 -0.57 1.78 13.62
N HIS A 54 -0.36 2.65 12.64
CA HIS A 54 -0.59 4.09 12.73
C HIS A 54 -1.81 4.47 11.91
N VAL A 55 -2.81 5.05 12.54
CA VAL A 55 -4.06 5.46 11.89
C VAL A 55 -4.03 6.96 11.65
N GLN A 56 -4.26 7.35 10.41
CA GLN A 56 -4.52 8.72 10.01
C GLN A 56 -5.98 8.85 9.61
N TYR A 57 -6.74 9.58 10.41
CA TYR A 57 -8.14 9.85 10.08
C TYR A 57 -8.25 10.97 9.06
N CYS A 58 -8.80 10.63 7.92
CA CYS A 58 -9.12 11.56 6.84
C CYS A 58 -10.36 11.06 6.10
N ASN A 59 -10.94 11.88 5.24
CA ASN A 59 -12.08 11.46 4.44
C ASN A 59 -11.67 10.99 3.04
N TYR A 60 -12.57 10.24 2.41
CA TYR A 60 -12.34 9.71 1.06
C TYR A 60 -12.05 10.79 0.03
N GLU A 61 -12.73 11.94 0.10
CA GLU A 61 -12.56 13.02 -0.87
C GLU A 61 -11.16 13.64 -0.80
N GLU A 62 -10.57 13.75 0.40
CA GLU A 62 -9.19 14.24 0.56
C GLU A 62 -8.19 13.37 -0.20
N VAL A 63 -8.28 12.04 -0.05
CA VAL A 63 -7.40 11.11 -0.76
C VAL A 63 -7.67 11.10 -2.25
N LYS A 64 -8.93 11.15 -2.66
CA LYS A 64 -9.33 11.25 -4.06
C LYS A 64 -8.75 12.51 -4.73
N GLN A 65 -8.83 13.67 -4.09
CA GLN A 65 -8.28 14.91 -4.62
C GLN A 65 -6.74 14.85 -4.69
N ARG A 66 -6.09 14.25 -3.70
CA ARG A 66 -4.64 14.01 -3.71
C ARG A 66 -4.21 13.17 -4.92
N ILE A 67 -4.92 12.09 -5.20
CA ILE A 67 -4.63 11.23 -6.37
C ILE A 67 -4.86 12.01 -7.67
N LYS A 68 -5.97 12.76 -7.78
CA LYS A 68 -6.27 13.56 -8.96
C LYS A 68 -5.22 14.63 -9.21
N ALA A 69 -4.71 15.27 -8.18
CA ALA A 69 -3.66 16.28 -8.29
C ALA A 69 -2.28 15.69 -8.66
N TRP A 70 -2.06 14.40 -8.41
CA TRP A 70 -0.80 13.73 -8.72
C TRP A 70 -0.61 13.48 -10.21
N PHE A 71 -1.69 13.16 -10.94
CA PHE A 71 -1.63 12.81 -12.35
C PHE A 71 -2.00 14.00 -13.25
N ASP A 72 -1.34 14.08 -14.42
CA ASP A 72 -1.58 15.10 -15.46
C ASP A 72 -2.71 14.72 -16.44
N PHE A 73 -3.47 13.68 -16.12
CA PHE A 73 -4.62 13.20 -16.88
C PHE A 73 -5.81 12.92 -15.95
N GLU A 74 -6.99 12.84 -16.54
CA GLU A 74 -8.22 12.56 -15.77
C GLU A 74 -8.19 11.14 -15.20
N THR A 75 -8.32 11.04 -13.88
CA THR A 75 -8.42 9.77 -13.14
C THR A 75 -9.85 9.52 -12.70
N VAL A 76 -10.32 8.28 -12.81
CA VAL A 76 -11.66 7.87 -12.40
C VAL A 76 -11.61 7.18 -11.04
N ILE A 77 -12.09 7.91 -10.01
CA ILE A 77 -12.19 7.45 -8.63
C ILE A 77 -13.61 7.77 -8.15
N ASP A 78 -14.58 7.05 -8.70
CA ASP A 78 -16.00 7.28 -8.47
C ASP A 78 -16.53 6.60 -7.19
N ARG A 79 -15.76 5.64 -6.66
CA ARG A 79 -16.09 4.89 -5.45
C ARG A 79 -14.84 4.36 -4.74
N PRO A 80 -14.90 4.13 -3.40
CA PRO A 80 -13.72 3.79 -2.59
C PRO A 80 -12.91 2.58 -3.06
N TRP A 81 -13.56 1.52 -3.53
CA TRP A 81 -12.84 0.32 -3.97
C TRP A 81 -11.89 0.58 -5.14
N ARG A 82 -12.13 1.62 -5.95
CA ARG A 82 -11.24 1.97 -7.08
C ARG A 82 -9.87 2.44 -6.63
N LEU A 83 -9.69 2.81 -5.37
CA LEU A 83 -8.37 3.08 -4.81
C LEU A 83 -7.42 1.89 -4.97
N SER A 84 -7.94 0.66 -4.93
CA SER A 84 -7.14 -0.54 -5.12
C SER A 84 -6.44 -0.62 -6.49
N LEU A 85 -7.01 0.01 -7.51
CA LEU A 85 -6.41 0.08 -8.85
C LEU A 85 -5.15 0.95 -8.88
N PHE A 86 -5.01 1.87 -7.92
CA PHE A 86 -3.85 2.77 -7.78
C PHE A 86 -2.74 2.19 -6.90
N LYS A 87 -2.89 0.99 -6.35
CA LYS A 87 -1.91 0.34 -5.48
C LYS A 87 -0.46 0.44 -5.99
N PRO A 88 -0.15 0.21 -7.28
CA PRO A 88 1.21 0.32 -7.79
C PRO A 88 1.81 1.73 -7.71
N ALA A 89 0.97 2.76 -7.63
CA ALA A 89 1.38 4.16 -7.56
C ALA A 89 1.46 4.71 -6.12
N TYR A 90 1.12 3.91 -5.12
CA TYR A 90 1.08 4.39 -3.72
C TYR A 90 2.44 4.88 -3.21
N GLY A 91 3.55 4.32 -3.70
CA GLY A 91 4.89 4.78 -3.35
C GLY A 91 5.17 6.24 -3.70
N GLU A 92 4.55 6.75 -4.76
CA GLU A 92 4.64 8.18 -5.13
C GLU A 92 3.52 8.99 -4.48
N ILE A 93 2.27 8.51 -4.53
CA ILE A 93 1.10 9.24 -4.01
C ILE A 93 1.23 9.49 -2.49
N PHE A 94 1.75 8.52 -1.74
CA PHE A 94 1.91 8.55 -0.29
C PHE A 94 3.36 8.63 0.15
N ALA A 95 4.21 9.32 -0.65
CA ALA A 95 5.64 9.40 -0.39
C ALA A 95 5.96 10.04 0.98
N GLU A 96 5.15 10.98 1.45
CA GLU A 96 5.32 11.61 2.76
C GLU A 96 5.12 10.59 3.89
N GLU A 97 4.04 9.79 3.83
CA GLU A 97 3.75 8.77 4.82
C GLU A 97 4.78 7.63 4.81
N LEU A 98 5.40 7.40 3.67
CA LEU A 98 6.37 6.33 3.45
C LEU A 98 7.84 6.80 3.60
N SER A 99 8.04 8.06 3.91
CA SER A 99 9.38 8.62 4.13
C SER A 99 10.11 7.92 5.26
N GLY A 100 11.38 7.58 5.04
CA GLY A 100 12.25 6.92 6.01
C GLY A 100 12.13 5.40 6.07
N TYR A 101 11.23 4.78 5.30
CA TYR A 101 11.17 3.33 5.17
C TYR A 101 11.99 2.84 3.97
N ASP A 102 12.70 1.73 4.15
CA ASP A 102 13.47 1.08 3.07
C ASP A 102 12.57 0.40 2.04
N PHE A 103 11.43 -0.15 2.52
CA PHE A 103 10.41 -0.80 1.69
C PHE A 103 9.02 -0.30 2.07
N TRP A 104 8.18 -0.15 1.07
CA TRP A 104 6.75 0.06 1.26
C TRP A 104 5.95 -1.07 0.59
N GLY A 105 4.74 -1.25 1.01
CA GLY A 105 3.85 -2.23 0.40
C GLY A 105 2.39 -1.84 0.44
N HIS A 106 1.62 -2.56 -0.32
CA HIS A 106 0.16 -2.58 -0.22
C HIS A 106 -0.31 -3.98 0.14
N CYS A 107 -1.45 -4.06 0.80
CA CYS A 107 -2.07 -5.33 1.16
C CYS A 107 -3.59 -5.18 1.24
N ASP A 108 -4.27 -6.30 1.28
CA ASP A 108 -5.68 -6.35 1.65
C ASP A 108 -5.82 -6.35 3.18
N ILE A 109 -7.02 -6.09 3.68
CA ILE A 109 -7.32 -6.03 5.12
C ILE A 109 -8.17 -7.20 5.60
N ASP A 110 -8.50 -8.12 4.73
CA ASP A 110 -9.26 -9.36 4.99
C ASP A 110 -8.37 -10.61 5.05
N LEU A 111 -7.09 -10.39 5.34
CA LEU A 111 -6.09 -11.43 5.53
C LEU A 111 -5.61 -11.48 6.98
N MET A 112 -4.91 -12.52 7.35
CA MET A 112 -4.19 -12.65 8.62
C MET A 112 -2.70 -12.86 8.34
N TRP A 113 -1.88 -12.09 9.06
CA TRP A 113 -0.44 -12.18 8.93
C TRP A 113 0.14 -13.33 9.75
N GLY A 114 0.94 -14.17 9.10
CA GLY A 114 1.89 -15.03 9.78
C GLY A 114 3.19 -14.27 10.10
N ASN A 115 4.31 -14.99 10.24
CA ASN A 115 5.61 -14.36 10.40
C ASN A 115 6.10 -13.78 9.06
N ILE A 116 5.91 -12.47 8.89
CA ILE A 116 6.23 -11.76 7.65
C ILE A 116 7.73 -11.86 7.32
N ARG A 117 8.59 -11.80 8.33
CA ARG A 117 10.05 -11.82 8.14
C ARG A 117 10.61 -13.16 7.65
N THR A 118 9.84 -14.24 7.73
CA THR A 118 10.19 -15.51 7.10
C THR A 118 10.27 -15.37 5.57
N PHE A 119 9.34 -14.62 4.96
CA PHE A 119 9.31 -14.39 3.51
C PHE A 119 10.10 -13.13 3.12
N TYR A 120 9.98 -12.06 3.89
CA TYR A 120 10.69 -10.80 3.67
C TYR A 120 11.92 -10.73 4.58
N SER A 121 12.78 -11.75 4.44
CA SER A 121 14.07 -11.82 5.12
C SER A 121 15.03 -10.75 4.59
N GLU A 122 16.05 -10.39 5.39
CA GLU A 122 17.10 -9.45 4.96
C GLU A 122 17.76 -9.90 3.65
N ASN A 123 17.96 -11.22 3.47
CA ASN A 123 18.51 -11.76 2.24
C ASN A 123 17.64 -11.43 1.02
N ASN A 124 16.32 -11.64 1.13
CA ASN A 124 15.38 -11.35 0.05
C ASN A 124 15.26 -9.83 -0.20
N LEU A 125 15.21 -9.02 0.87
CA LEU A 125 15.13 -7.56 0.77
C LEU A 125 16.41 -6.93 0.18
N ASN A 126 17.56 -7.56 0.35
CA ASN A 126 18.80 -7.11 -0.28
C ASN A 126 18.90 -7.53 -1.76
N LYS A 127 18.23 -8.63 -2.14
CA LYS A 127 18.31 -9.22 -3.48
C LYS A 127 17.25 -8.67 -4.44
N TYR A 128 16.04 -8.39 -3.95
CA TYR A 128 14.90 -8.06 -4.79
C TYR A 128 14.37 -6.65 -4.50
N GLU A 129 13.96 -5.96 -5.56
CA GLU A 129 13.33 -4.63 -5.46
C GLU A 129 11.81 -4.70 -5.37
N ARG A 130 11.23 -5.84 -5.76
CA ARG A 130 9.81 -6.16 -5.60
C ARG A 130 9.66 -7.58 -5.10
N LEU A 131 8.84 -7.76 -4.07
CA LEU A 131 8.50 -9.06 -3.50
C LEU A 131 6.99 -9.22 -3.48
N GLY A 132 6.51 -10.32 -4.03
CA GLY A 132 5.09 -10.52 -4.28
C GLY A 132 4.66 -9.93 -5.63
N PHE A 133 3.59 -10.49 -6.19
CA PHE A 133 3.02 -10.05 -7.47
C PHE A 133 1.48 -10.10 -7.49
N LEU A 134 0.88 -10.66 -6.43
CA LEU A 134 -0.58 -10.68 -6.26
C LEU A 134 -1.03 -9.48 -5.44
N GLY A 135 -2.27 -9.05 -5.67
CA GLY A 135 -2.86 -7.88 -5.02
C GLY A 135 -2.97 -7.96 -3.51
N HIS A 136 -2.93 -9.18 -2.94
CA HIS A 136 -3.09 -9.41 -1.49
C HIS A 136 -1.96 -8.85 -0.64
N SER A 137 -0.72 -8.93 -1.11
CA SER A 137 0.45 -8.33 -0.46
C SER A 137 1.62 -8.23 -1.43
N THR A 138 2.12 -7.03 -1.62
CA THR A 138 3.31 -6.77 -2.44
C THR A 138 4.17 -5.72 -1.76
N LEU A 139 5.48 -5.95 -1.71
CA LEU A 139 6.47 -4.99 -1.25
C LEU A 139 7.29 -4.45 -2.42
N TYR A 140 7.67 -3.19 -2.31
CA TYR A 140 8.54 -2.49 -3.23
C TYR A 140 9.68 -1.82 -2.46
N LYS A 141 10.89 -1.89 -2.99
CA LYS A 141 12.01 -1.09 -2.49
C LYS A 141 11.64 0.40 -2.65
N ASN A 142 11.79 1.17 -1.60
CA ASN A 142 11.37 2.56 -1.60
C ASN A 142 12.43 3.47 -2.21
N THR A 143 12.51 3.45 -3.53
CA THR A 143 13.36 4.35 -4.32
C THR A 143 12.55 5.02 -5.42
N PRO A 144 12.92 6.23 -5.87
CA PRO A 144 12.20 6.92 -6.95
C PRO A 144 12.04 6.06 -8.21
N GLU A 145 13.08 5.32 -8.59
CA GLU A 145 13.07 4.47 -9.78
C GLU A 145 12.08 3.32 -9.66
N VAL A 146 12.04 2.65 -8.49
CA VAL A 146 11.11 1.54 -8.26
C VAL A 146 9.68 2.05 -8.13
N ASN A 147 9.48 3.18 -7.43
CA ASN A 147 8.17 3.77 -7.23
C ASN A 147 7.53 4.26 -8.54
N ALA A 148 8.34 4.63 -9.54
CA ALA A 148 7.87 5.10 -10.84
C ALA A 148 7.68 3.97 -11.89
N ARG A 149 8.02 2.72 -11.58
CA ARG A 149 7.99 1.61 -12.57
C ARG A 149 6.62 1.31 -13.15
N TYR A 150 5.56 1.58 -12.41
CA TYR A 150 4.19 1.39 -12.92
C TYR A 150 3.88 2.28 -14.14
N LYS A 151 4.65 3.35 -14.35
CA LYS A 151 4.53 4.24 -15.51
C LYS A 151 5.09 3.67 -16.81
N ARG A 152 5.79 2.51 -16.74
CA ARG A 152 6.34 1.88 -17.94
C ARG A 152 5.22 1.44 -18.87
N ILE A 153 5.29 1.91 -20.11
CA ILE A 153 4.33 1.56 -21.15
C ILE A 153 4.96 0.53 -22.09
N VAL A 154 4.28 -0.59 -22.28
CA VAL A 154 4.64 -1.63 -23.26
C VAL A 154 3.63 -1.54 -24.41
N PRO A 155 4.08 -1.35 -25.66
CA PRO A 155 3.17 -1.24 -26.79
C PRO A 155 2.26 -2.47 -26.92
N GLY A 156 0.96 -2.25 -27.04
CA GLY A 156 -0.04 -3.30 -27.17
C GLY A 156 -0.54 -3.90 -25.83
N GLU A 157 0.03 -3.49 -24.71
CA GLU A 157 -0.43 -3.90 -23.37
C GLU A 157 -1.23 -2.80 -22.67
N ILE A 158 -2.12 -3.23 -21.76
CA ILE A 158 -2.84 -2.32 -20.85
C ILE A 158 -1.81 -1.63 -19.95
N ASN A 159 -1.91 -0.33 -19.82
CA ASN A 159 -1.00 0.47 -19.01
C ASN A 159 -1.74 1.25 -17.91
N TYR A 160 -1.00 1.90 -17.03
CA TYR A 160 -1.54 2.61 -15.88
C TYR A 160 -2.54 3.73 -16.27
N LYS A 161 -2.34 4.40 -17.42
CA LYS A 161 -3.26 5.44 -17.89
C LYS A 161 -4.61 4.85 -18.27
N ASP A 162 -4.63 3.67 -18.87
CA ASP A 162 -5.87 2.97 -19.22
C ASP A 162 -6.66 2.55 -17.97
N VAL A 163 -5.95 2.03 -16.96
CA VAL A 163 -6.56 1.61 -15.70
C VAL A 163 -7.05 2.81 -14.89
N PHE A 164 -6.20 3.81 -14.70
CA PHE A 164 -6.50 4.96 -13.84
C PHE A 164 -7.54 5.91 -14.45
N SER A 165 -7.64 5.99 -15.78
CA SER A 165 -8.68 6.75 -16.47
C SER A 165 -10.00 5.98 -16.62
N GLY A 166 -10.11 4.77 -16.10
CA GLY A 166 -11.32 3.95 -16.18
C GLY A 166 -11.59 3.32 -17.55
N ARG A 167 -10.65 3.40 -18.49
CA ARG A 167 -10.75 2.73 -19.80
C ARG A 167 -10.57 1.22 -19.70
N SER A 168 -9.97 0.74 -18.61
CA SER A 168 -9.86 -0.66 -18.28
C SER A 168 -10.13 -0.89 -16.80
N ASN A 169 -10.80 -2.00 -16.47
CA ASN A 169 -11.03 -2.45 -15.09
C ASN A 169 -10.04 -3.54 -14.67
N TYR A 170 -9.11 -3.89 -15.51
CA TYR A 170 -8.06 -4.87 -15.18
C TYR A 170 -6.91 -4.18 -14.43
N SER A 171 -6.43 -4.84 -13.39
CA SER A 171 -5.15 -4.48 -12.76
C SER A 171 -3.99 -4.92 -13.67
N PHE A 172 -2.93 -4.18 -13.68
CA PHE A 172 -1.69 -4.46 -14.42
C PHE A 172 -0.55 -4.86 -13.47
#